data_318fd4ba2b0bb9b7018ad3b952857205
#
_entry.id   318fd4ba2b0bb9b7018ad3b952857205
#
_cell.length_a   1.000
_cell.length_b   1.000
_cell.length_c   1.000
_cell.angle_alpha   90.00
_cell.angle_beta   90.00
_cell.angle_gamma   90.00
#
_symmetry.space_group_name_H-M   'P 1'
#
loop_
_entity.id
_entity.type
_entity.pdbx_description
1 polymer ?
#
loop_
_entity_poly.entity_id
_entity_poly.type
_entity_poly.pdbx_seq_one_letter_code
_entity_poly.pdbx_strand_id
1 'polypeptide(L)'
;MYQFDKRIVMTLDAGGTNFVFSAIRSNEEIVEPITLPSNGDNLEKCLETMVTGFSAIKLKLPEEPVAISFAFPGPSDYVNGIIGDLKNLPAFQGGVALGAFLKNKFNIPVFINNDGDL
;
A
#
# COMPACT_ATOMS: atom_id res chain seq x y z
N MET A 1 -13.78 -15.91 -9.47
CA MET A 1 -14.74 -15.27 -8.55
C MET A 1 -14.55 -13.76 -8.48
N TYR A 2 -13.33 -13.31 -8.22
CA TYR A 2 -13.07 -11.87 -8.08
C TYR A 2 -13.23 -11.09 -9.37
N GLN A 3 -13.18 -11.77 -10.50
CA GLN A 3 -13.31 -11.12 -11.81
C GLN A 3 -14.67 -10.44 -12.00
N PHE A 4 -15.67 -10.82 -11.21
CA PHE A 4 -17.00 -10.20 -11.27
C PHE A 4 -17.22 -9.16 -10.18
N ASP A 5 -16.22 -8.97 -9.33
CA ASP A 5 -16.33 -8.01 -8.24
C ASP A 5 -16.12 -6.60 -8.77
N LYS A 6 -17.12 -5.74 -8.60
CA LYS A 6 -17.07 -4.37 -9.09
C LYS A 6 -16.51 -3.38 -8.06
N ARG A 7 -16.10 -3.88 -6.90
CA ARG A 7 -15.51 -3.03 -5.87
C ARG A 7 -14.10 -2.61 -6.27
N ILE A 8 -13.75 -1.40 -5.91
CA ILE A 8 -12.44 -0.84 -6.23
C ILE A 8 -11.50 -1.03 -5.06
N VAL A 9 -10.30 -1.54 -5.33
CA VAL A 9 -9.25 -1.73 -4.34
C VAL A 9 -8.03 -0.93 -4.77
N MET A 10 -7.52 -0.09 -3.88
CA MET A 10 -6.27 0.63 -4.14
C MET A 10 -5.09 -0.30 -3.86
N THR A 11 -4.07 -0.21 -4.69
CA THR A 11 -2.92 -1.09 -4.62
C THR A 11 -1.62 -0.32 -4.55
N LEU A 12 -0.57 -1.00 -4.11
CA LEU A 12 0.78 -0.45 -4.03
C LEU A 12 1.79 -1.53 -4.38
N ASP A 13 2.71 -1.20 -5.27
CA ASP A 13 3.91 -2.00 -5.51
C ASP A 13 5.03 -1.31 -4.76
N ALA A 14 5.43 -1.88 -3.64
CA ALA A 14 6.38 -1.24 -2.73
C ALA A 14 7.80 -1.73 -3.01
N GLY A 15 8.55 -0.94 -3.77
CA GLY A 15 9.97 -1.20 -4.00
C GLY A 15 10.83 -0.45 -3.00
N GLY A 16 12.11 -0.76 -2.97
CA GLY A 16 13.06 -0.10 -2.08
C GLY A 16 13.32 1.36 -2.46
N THR A 17 13.19 1.70 -3.74
CA THR A 17 13.48 3.03 -4.26
C THR A 17 12.23 3.80 -4.59
N ASN A 18 11.23 3.14 -5.17
CA ASN A 18 10.00 3.79 -5.61
C ASN A 18 8.79 2.99 -5.17
N PHE A 19 7.70 3.71 -4.92
CA PHE A 19 6.38 3.13 -4.69
C PHE A 19 5.50 3.43 -5.90
N VAL A 20 4.81 2.41 -6.41
CA VAL A 20 3.89 2.56 -7.53
C VAL A 20 2.47 2.31 -7.04
N PHE A 21 1.65 3.34 -7.10
CA PHE A 21 0.27 3.31 -6.61
C PHE A 21 -0.69 3.14 -7.79
N SER A 22 -1.72 2.34 -7.59
CA SER A 22 -2.74 2.12 -8.60
C SER A 22 -4.05 1.68 -7.95
N ALA A 23 -5.00 1.26 -8.76
CA ALA A 23 -6.26 0.71 -8.28
C ALA A 23 -6.77 -0.32 -9.29
N ILE A 24 -7.48 -1.32 -8.78
CA ILE A 24 -8.03 -2.38 -9.59
C ILE A 24 -9.53 -2.53 -9.35
N ARG A 25 -10.23 -3.00 -10.37
CA ARG A 25 -11.63 -3.42 -10.33
C ARG A 25 -11.74 -4.66 -11.21
N SER A 26 -12.31 -5.74 -10.69
CA SER A 26 -12.43 -7.00 -11.41
C SER A 26 -11.08 -7.50 -11.94
N ASN A 27 -10.02 -7.35 -11.12
CA ASN A 27 -8.65 -7.75 -11.44
C ASN A 27 -8.00 -6.95 -12.58
N GLU A 28 -8.57 -5.83 -12.95
CA GLU A 28 -7.99 -4.97 -13.98
C GLU A 28 -7.62 -3.61 -13.40
N GLU A 29 -6.46 -3.10 -13.80
CA GLU A 29 -6.04 -1.75 -13.42
C GLU A 29 -6.95 -0.74 -14.12
N ILE A 30 -7.52 0.19 -13.36
CA ILE A 30 -8.49 1.15 -13.87
C ILE A 30 -8.02 2.60 -13.89
N VAL A 31 -6.77 2.85 -13.45
CA VAL A 31 -6.20 4.20 -13.43
C VAL A 31 -4.75 4.12 -13.89
N GLU A 32 -4.22 5.26 -14.34
CA GLU A 32 -2.79 5.37 -14.60
C GLU A 32 -2.03 5.27 -13.27
N PRO A 33 -1.02 4.40 -13.17
CA PRO A 33 -0.23 4.31 -11.95
C PRO A 33 0.49 5.60 -11.63
N ILE A 34 0.70 5.83 -10.33
CA ILE A 34 1.47 6.98 -9.85
C ILE A 34 2.72 6.44 -9.17
N THR A 35 3.88 6.89 -9.62
CA THR A 35 5.16 6.49 -9.05
C THR A 35 5.74 7.63 -8.22
N LEU A 36 6.06 7.34 -6.97
CA LEU A 36 6.69 8.31 -6.06
C LEU A 36 7.93 7.69 -5.44
N PRO A 37 8.93 8.49 -5.07
CA PRO A 37 10.09 7.96 -4.35
C PRO A 37 9.66 7.41 -2.99
N SER A 38 10.20 6.26 -2.61
CA SER A 38 9.78 5.59 -1.38
C SER A 38 10.19 6.33 -0.12
N ASN A 39 11.31 7.05 -0.16
CA ASN A 39 11.91 7.69 1.01
C ASN A 39 12.11 6.70 2.15
N GLY A 40 12.56 5.50 1.81
CA GLY A 40 12.65 4.39 2.76
C GLY A 40 13.64 4.59 3.90
N ASP A 41 14.48 5.60 3.83
CA ASP A 41 15.44 5.95 4.89
C ASP A 41 14.84 6.92 5.93
N ASN A 42 13.63 7.41 5.70
CA ASN A 42 12.96 8.35 6.60
C ASN A 42 11.51 7.93 6.77
N LEU A 43 11.17 7.42 7.95
CA LEU A 43 9.84 6.88 8.22
C LEU A 43 8.75 7.92 7.98
N GLU A 44 8.92 9.13 8.48
CA GLU A 44 7.91 10.18 8.35
C GLU A 44 7.64 10.49 6.89
N LYS A 45 8.69 10.66 6.09
CA LYS A 45 8.54 10.93 4.65
C LYS A 45 7.95 9.74 3.91
N CYS A 46 8.34 8.53 4.29
CA CYS A 46 7.80 7.32 3.68
C CYS A 46 6.29 7.22 3.91
N LEU A 47 5.84 7.48 5.14
CA LEU A 47 4.41 7.45 5.45
C LEU A 47 3.67 8.57 4.71
N GLU A 48 4.27 9.76 4.61
CA GLU A 48 3.69 10.85 3.81
C GLU A 48 3.54 10.45 2.34
N THR A 49 4.56 9.77 1.81
CA THR A 49 4.52 9.29 0.42
C THR A 49 3.35 8.34 0.22
N MET A 50 3.13 7.42 1.16
CA MET A 50 2.01 6.49 1.06
C MET A 50 0.67 7.21 1.09
N VAL A 51 0.49 8.17 2.00
CA VAL A 51 -0.75 8.94 2.07
C VAL A 51 -0.94 9.74 0.79
N THR A 52 0.11 10.40 0.31
CA THR A 52 0.05 11.20 -0.92
C THR A 52 -0.32 10.34 -2.12
N GLY A 53 0.32 9.18 -2.27
CA GLY A 53 0.07 8.28 -3.40
C GLY A 53 -1.34 7.72 -3.41
N PHE A 54 -1.78 7.18 -2.27
CA PHE A 54 -3.15 6.65 -2.19
C PHE A 54 -4.20 7.75 -2.33
N SER A 55 -3.95 8.93 -1.79
CA SER A 55 -4.88 10.06 -1.95
C SER A 55 -5.00 10.49 -3.41
N ALA A 56 -3.88 10.53 -4.12
CA ALA A 56 -3.87 10.89 -5.53
C ALA A 56 -4.63 9.86 -6.37
N ILE A 57 -4.46 8.58 -6.07
CA ILE A 57 -5.20 7.52 -6.75
C ILE A 57 -6.69 7.65 -6.46
N LYS A 58 -7.05 7.89 -5.19
CA LYS A 58 -8.46 8.02 -4.80
C LYS A 58 -9.17 9.11 -5.58
N LEU A 59 -8.48 10.22 -5.84
CA LEU A 59 -9.05 11.34 -6.62
C LEU A 59 -9.34 10.97 -8.07
N LYS A 60 -8.69 9.94 -8.60
CA LYS A 60 -8.91 9.49 -9.98
C LYS A 60 -10.05 8.48 -10.09
N LEU A 61 -10.54 7.97 -8.98
CA LEU A 61 -11.51 6.88 -8.99
C LEU A 61 -12.94 7.38 -9.23
N PRO A 62 -13.75 6.63 -10.00
CA PRO A 62 -15.16 6.99 -10.22
C PRO A 62 -16.03 6.75 -9.00
N GLU A 63 -15.56 5.92 -8.06
CA GLU A 63 -16.29 5.55 -6.85
C GLU A 63 -15.31 5.43 -5.70
N GLU A 64 -15.83 5.44 -4.47
CA GLU A 64 -15.00 5.24 -3.30
C GLU A 64 -14.38 3.84 -3.29
N PRO A 65 -13.09 3.71 -3.01
CA PRO A 65 -12.48 2.40 -2.86
C PRO A 65 -12.97 1.72 -1.58
N VAL A 66 -13.03 0.40 -1.60
CA VAL A 66 -13.51 -0.37 -0.43
C VAL A 66 -12.36 -0.91 0.42
N ALA A 67 -11.15 -0.91 -0.11
CA ALA A 67 -10.00 -1.45 0.62
C ALA A 67 -8.69 -0.97 -0.01
N ILE A 68 -7.63 -1.13 0.75
CA ILE A 68 -6.26 -1.01 0.27
C ILE A 68 -5.63 -2.40 0.41
N SER A 69 -4.98 -2.89 -0.63
CA SER A 69 -4.33 -4.20 -0.60
C SER A 69 -2.99 -4.11 -1.31
N PHE A 70 -1.94 -4.55 -0.65
CA PHE A 70 -0.62 -4.56 -1.28
C PHE A 70 0.31 -5.57 -0.63
N ALA A 71 1.40 -5.88 -1.34
CA ALA A 71 2.47 -6.69 -0.83
C ALA A 71 3.60 -5.77 -0.39
N PHE A 72 4.30 -6.17 0.67
CA PHE A 72 5.42 -5.40 1.20
C PHE A 72 6.57 -6.39 1.47
N PRO A 73 7.82 -5.99 1.19
CA PRO A 73 8.95 -6.90 1.38
C PRO A 73 9.29 -7.10 2.84
N GLY A 74 9.99 -8.22 3.11
CA GLY A 74 10.66 -8.47 4.38
C GLY A 74 9.85 -9.18 5.41
N PRO A 75 10.47 -9.48 6.55
CA PRO A 75 9.76 -10.11 7.66
C PRO A 75 8.89 -9.07 8.38
N SER A 76 7.66 -9.45 8.70
CA SER A 76 6.73 -8.56 9.40
C SER A 76 5.55 -9.34 9.92
N ASP A 77 4.80 -8.72 10.81
CA ASP A 77 3.53 -9.27 11.27
C ASP A 77 2.43 -8.72 10.36
N TYR A 78 2.19 -9.40 9.26
CA TYR A 78 1.22 -8.94 8.26
C TYR A 78 -0.21 -9.03 8.75
N VAL A 79 -0.49 -9.97 9.65
CA VAL A 79 -1.84 -10.11 10.21
C VAL A 79 -2.24 -8.85 10.96
N ASN A 80 -1.32 -8.28 11.71
CA ASN A 80 -1.56 -7.06 12.47
C ASN A 80 -1.09 -5.81 11.74
N GLY A 81 -0.55 -5.95 10.53
CA GLY A 81 -0.08 -4.82 9.75
C GLY A 81 1.20 -4.19 10.28
N ILE A 82 2.01 -4.97 10.98
CA ILE A 82 3.28 -4.49 11.54
C ILE A 82 4.42 -4.90 10.61
N ILE A 83 5.20 -3.90 10.18
CA ILE A 83 6.33 -4.11 9.30
C ILE A 83 7.61 -4.16 10.12
N GLY A 84 8.36 -5.23 9.96
CA GLY A 84 9.62 -5.43 10.69
C GLY A 84 10.83 -4.83 9.98
N ASP A 85 12.01 -5.34 10.33
CA ASP A 85 13.26 -4.85 9.76
C ASP A 85 13.34 -5.17 8.26
N LEU A 86 13.59 -4.16 7.46
CA LEU A 86 13.72 -4.30 6.01
C LEU A 86 15.05 -3.73 5.56
N LYS A 87 15.81 -4.51 4.79
CA LYS A 87 17.13 -4.08 4.31
C LYS A 87 17.03 -2.91 3.34
N ASN A 88 16.01 -2.91 2.50
CA ASN A 88 15.83 -1.90 1.46
C ASN A 88 15.01 -0.71 1.92
N LEU A 89 14.45 -0.77 3.13
CA LEU A 89 13.62 0.28 3.70
C LEU A 89 13.99 0.45 5.17
N PRO A 90 15.18 0.99 5.45
CA PRO A 90 15.68 1.07 6.83
C PRO A 90 14.78 1.88 7.78
N ALA A 91 13.93 2.75 7.25
CA ALA A 91 13.00 3.51 8.09
C ALA A 91 11.99 2.63 8.81
N PHE A 92 11.79 1.39 8.34
CA PHE A 92 10.84 0.46 8.94
C PHE A 92 11.49 -0.50 9.94
N GLN A 93 12.76 -0.33 10.25
CA GLN A 93 13.42 -1.14 11.26
C GLN A 93 12.78 -0.90 12.63
N GLY A 94 12.57 -1.98 13.38
CA GLY A 94 11.94 -1.90 14.68
C GLY A 94 10.42 -2.07 14.66
N GLY A 95 9.85 -2.24 13.47
CA GLY A 95 8.42 -2.49 13.31
C GLY A 95 7.60 -1.21 13.20
N VAL A 96 6.62 -1.24 12.32
CA VAL A 96 5.70 -0.12 12.08
C VAL A 96 4.29 -0.66 11.90
N ALA A 97 3.33 -0.12 12.63
CA ALA A 97 1.92 -0.51 12.50
C ALA A 97 1.30 0.18 11.27
N LEU A 98 1.77 -0.23 10.09
CA LEU A 98 1.41 0.42 8.83
C LEU A 98 -0.06 0.23 8.47
N GLY A 99 -0.59 -0.97 8.69
CA GLY A 99 -1.99 -1.23 8.39
C GLY A 99 -2.93 -0.34 9.18
N ALA A 100 -2.67 -0.21 10.48
CA ALA A 100 -3.48 0.67 11.35
C ALA A 100 -3.34 2.14 10.94
N PHE A 101 -2.13 2.55 10.58
CA PHE A 101 -1.89 3.93 10.14
C PHE A 101 -2.72 4.26 8.90
N LEU A 102 -2.67 3.41 7.88
CA LEU A 102 -3.40 3.64 6.64
C LEU A 102 -4.91 3.52 6.84
N LYS A 103 -5.35 2.57 7.67
CA LYS A 103 -6.77 2.43 7.98
C LYS A 103 -7.31 3.69 8.63
N ASN A 104 -6.55 4.28 9.55
CA ASN A 104 -6.97 5.53 10.20
C ASN A 104 -7.03 6.70 9.23
N LYS A 105 -6.13 6.74 8.25
CA LYS A 105 -6.11 7.83 7.27
C LYS A 105 -7.22 7.73 6.24
N PHE A 106 -7.54 6.53 5.79
CA PHE A 106 -8.49 6.33 4.69
C PHE A 106 -9.82 5.75 5.14
N ASN A 107 -9.88 5.27 6.37
CA ASN A 107 -11.10 4.73 6.98
C ASN A 107 -11.70 3.55 6.21
N ILE A 108 -10.82 2.71 5.66
CA ILE A 108 -11.17 1.48 4.95
C ILE A 108 -10.21 0.37 5.35
N PRO A 109 -10.60 -0.91 5.20
CA PRO A 109 -9.72 -2.03 5.52
C PRO A 109 -8.41 -1.99 4.72
N VAL A 110 -7.33 -2.43 5.35
CA VAL A 110 -6.00 -2.49 4.73
C VAL A 110 -5.45 -3.90 4.89
N PHE A 111 -5.07 -4.51 3.77
CA PHE A 111 -4.51 -5.86 3.72
C PHE A 111 -3.08 -5.79 3.22
N ILE A 112 -2.14 -6.30 4.00
CA ILE A 112 -0.72 -6.29 3.66
C ILE A 112 -0.23 -7.73 3.63
N ASN A 113 0.40 -8.12 2.53
CA ASN A 113 0.93 -9.46 2.34
C ASN A 113 2.43 -9.43 2.11
N ASN A 114 3.08 -10.56 2.34
CA ASN A 114 4.50 -10.70 2.05
C ASN A 114 4.70 -11.08 0.59
N ASP A 115 5.48 -10.27 -0.13
CA ASP A 115 5.79 -10.50 -1.54
C ASP A 115 6.42 -11.88 -1.76
N GLY A 116 7.22 -12.33 -0.81
CA GLY A 116 7.93 -13.59 -0.93
C GLY A 116 7.10 -14.83 -0.61
N ASP A 117 5.89 -14.66 -0.13
CA ASP A 117 5.02 -15.77 0.29
C ASP A 117 4.13 -16.28 -0.83
N LEU A 118 4.29 -15.77 -2.01
CA LEU A 118 3.51 -16.19 -3.17
C LEU A 118 4.21 -17.31 -3.97
#